data_9461104660eea27eee391e6e63af9313
#
_entry.id   9461104660eea27eee391e6e63af9313
#
_cell.length_a   1.000
_cell.length_b   1.000
_cell.length_c   1.000
_cell.angle_alpha   90.00
_cell.angle_beta   90.00
_cell.angle_gamma   90.00
#
_symmetry.space_group_name_H-M   'P 1'
#
loop_
_entity.id
_entity.type
_entity.pdbx_description
1 polymer ?
#
loop_
_entity_poly.entity_id
_entity_poly.type
_entity_poly.pdbx_seq_one_letter_code
_entity_poly.pdbx_strand_id
1 'polypeptide(L)'
;MLDATELIHKPELQNSSYDKVFSNAAMHWILRPESGREDFFRGVRNALKPSGTFCFEMGGMGNVPEMRTALLSVVGRRIGLEKAREVDPWFFPDEVWMTKMLEETVGGFKLERIERQYRPTKADVGGIESWVTLMGKQFFDTVSDKEERETCEKEVCELLKTVSGSPGGGDWINYVRLRAVARKV
;
A
#
# COMPACT_ATOMS: atom_id res chain seq x y z
N MET A 1 16.35 7.95 -11.71
CA MET A 1 15.23 7.41 -10.89
C MET A 1 15.30 5.90 -11.04
N LEU A 2 15.16 5.15 -9.95
CA LEU A 2 15.19 3.68 -9.92
C LEU A 2 13.81 3.17 -9.50
N ASP A 3 13.32 2.12 -10.19
CA ASP A 3 12.19 1.33 -9.70
C ASP A 3 12.66 0.50 -8.50
N ALA A 4 11.96 0.61 -7.37
CA ALA A 4 12.35 -0.09 -6.16
C ALA A 4 12.20 -1.62 -6.25
N THR A 5 11.41 -2.15 -7.19
CA THR A 5 11.32 -3.58 -7.49
C THR A 5 12.62 -4.13 -8.08
N GLU A 6 13.42 -3.26 -8.72
CA GLU A 6 14.69 -3.60 -9.34
C GLU A 6 15.89 -3.43 -8.39
N LEU A 7 15.67 -3.09 -7.13
CA LEU A 7 16.72 -2.79 -6.16
C LEU A 7 17.76 -3.91 -6.05
N ILE A 8 17.31 -5.16 -5.99
CA ILE A 8 18.19 -6.34 -5.85
C ILE A 8 19.14 -6.52 -7.06
N HIS A 9 18.72 -6.04 -8.25
CA HIS A 9 19.46 -6.15 -9.50
C HIS A 9 20.41 -4.98 -9.78
N LYS A 10 20.67 -4.13 -8.78
CA LYS A 10 21.56 -2.95 -8.89
C LYS A 10 22.83 -3.18 -8.07
N PRO A 11 23.91 -3.70 -8.67
CA PRO A 11 25.14 -4.03 -7.94
C PRO A 11 25.72 -2.86 -7.16
N GLU A 12 25.59 -1.63 -7.69
CA GLU A 12 26.05 -0.41 -7.04
C GLU A 12 25.32 -0.08 -5.73
N LEU A 13 24.13 -0.64 -5.52
CA LEU A 13 23.33 -0.48 -4.31
C LEU A 13 23.40 -1.70 -3.37
N GLN A 14 24.06 -2.80 -3.82
CA GLN A 14 24.14 -4.07 -3.06
C GLN A 14 25.47 -4.21 -2.32
N ASN A 15 26.09 -3.10 -1.93
CA ASN A 15 27.48 -3.03 -1.43
C ASN A 15 27.59 -2.70 0.07
N SER A 16 26.51 -2.80 0.82
CA SER A 16 26.46 -2.50 2.25
C SER A 16 27.02 -1.11 2.62
N SER A 17 26.66 -0.09 1.84
CA SER A 17 27.23 1.27 1.98
C SER A 17 26.31 2.26 2.72
N TYR A 18 25.06 1.90 2.96
CA TYR A 18 24.07 2.82 3.56
C TYR A 18 23.88 2.56 5.04
N ASP A 19 23.88 3.62 5.85
CA ASP A 19 23.58 3.55 7.28
C ASP A 19 22.07 3.37 7.51
N LYS A 20 21.24 3.93 6.62
CA LYS A 20 19.78 3.91 6.74
C LYS A 20 19.12 3.76 5.38
N VAL A 21 18.03 2.99 5.36
CA VAL A 21 17.05 2.96 4.28
C VAL A 21 15.70 3.39 4.84
N PHE A 22 15.02 4.27 4.12
CA PHE A 22 13.72 4.79 4.52
C PHE A 22 12.70 4.61 3.39
N SER A 23 11.49 4.17 3.75
CA SER A 23 10.36 4.09 2.82
C SER A 23 9.10 4.66 3.47
N ASN A 24 8.44 5.58 2.78
CA ASN A 24 7.20 6.18 3.26
C ASN A 24 6.10 6.04 2.21
N ALA A 25 4.99 5.45 2.59
CA ALA A 25 3.76 5.31 1.81
C ALA A 25 3.93 4.69 0.39
N ALA A 26 4.97 3.89 0.17
CA ALA A 26 5.30 3.29 -1.13
C ALA A 26 5.21 1.77 -1.15
N MET A 27 5.55 1.09 -0.05
CA MET A 27 5.72 -0.36 -0.05
C MET A 27 4.45 -1.15 -0.36
N HIS A 28 3.27 -0.63 -0.05
CA HIS A 28 2.02 -1.31 -0.39
C HIS A 28 1.74 -1.39 -1.90
N TRP A 29 2.40 -0.55 -2.72
CA TRP A 29 2.44 -0.65 -4.17
C TRP A 29 3.56 -1.60 -4.63
N ILE A 30 4.77 -1.41 -4.09
CA ILE A 30 5.98 -2.17 -4.43
C ILE A 30 5.79 -3.67 -4.16
N LEU A 31 5.18 -4.01 -3.03
CA LEU A 31 4.96 -5.40 -2.59
C LEU A 31 3.67 -6.03 -3.15
N ARG A 32 2.95 -5.35 -4.07
CA ARG A 32 1.75 -5.91 -4.68
C ARG A 32 2.03 -7.23 -5.41
N PRO A 33 3.05 -7.31 -6.30
CA PRO A 33 3.45 -8.59 -6.88
C PRO A 33 4.07 -9.51 -5.82
N GLU A 34 3.53 -10.72 -5.68
CA GLU A 34 4.01 -11.67 -4.68
C GLU A 34 5.44 -12.11 -4.94
N SER A 35 5.76 -12.36 -6.22
CA SER A 35 7.06 -12.87 -6.66
C SER A 35 8.26 -11.97 -6.35
N GLY A 36 8.03 -10.66 -6.16
CA GLY A 36 9.13 -9.71 -5.90
C GLY A 36 9.31 -9.33 -4.43
N ARG A 37 8.46 -9.83 -3.52
CA ARG A 37 8.47 -9.38 -2.11
C ARG A 37 9.77 -9.67 -1.39
N GLU A 38 10.26 -10.90 -1.49
CA GLU A 38 11.52 -11.29 -0.87
C GLU A 38 12.71 -10.52 -1.44
N ASP A 39 12.76 -10.37 -2.76
CA ASP A 39 13.86 -9.69 -3.44
C ASP A 39 13.94 -8.22 -3.07
N PHE A 40 12.79 -7.55 -2.89
CA PHE A 40 12.77 -6.19 -2.36
C PHE A 40 13.45 -6.10 -0.98
N PHE A 41 13.06 -6.95 -0.03
CA PHE A 41 13.65 -6.91 1.31
C PHE A 41 15.11 -7.38 1.33
N ARG A 42 15.49 -8.37 0.51
CA ARG A 42 16.90 -8.77 0.31
C ARG A 42 17.71 -7.62 -0.23
N GLY A 43 17.18 -6.88 -1.22
CA GLY A 43 17.81 -5.69 -1.77
C GLY A 43 18.05 -4.61 -0.73
N VAL A 44 17.05 -4.33 0.12
CA VAL A 44 17.19 -3.39 1.25
C VAL A 44 18.27 -3.87 2.24
N ARG A 45 18.25 -5.15 2.62
CA ARG A 45 19.26 -5.73 3.52
C ARG A 45 20.68 -5.60 2.97
N ASN A 46 20.85 -5.91 1.70
CA ASN A 46 22.17 -5.87 1.05
C ASN A 46 22.72 -4.45 0.93
N ALA A 47 21.84 -3.46 0.74
CA ALA A 47 22.22 -2.06 0.68
C ALA A 47 22.71 -1.51 2.04
N LEU A 48 22.17 -2.01 3.14
CA LEU A 48 22.51 -1.56 4.49
C LEU A 48 23.86 -2.08 4.96
N LYS A 49 24.60 -1.23 5.65
CA LYS A 49 25.78 -1.62 6.48
C LYS A 49 25.38 -2.61 7.57
N PRO A 50 26.33 -3.37 8.15
CA PRO A 50 26.10 -4.06 9.42
C PRO A 50 25.56 -3.07 10.46
N SER A 51 24.55 -3.46 11.21
CA SER A 51 23.81 -2.61 12.16
C SER A 51 23.08 -1.41 11.55
N GLY A 52 23.00 -1.31 10.24
CA GLY A 52 22.21 -0.28 9.55
C GLY A 52 20.70 -0.46 9.78
N THR A 53 19.95 0.62 9.65
CA THR A 53 18.52 0.67 10.00
C THR A 53 17.62 0.78 8.78
N PHE A 54 16.60 -0.06 8.71
CA PHE A 54 15.48 0.08 7.79
C PHE A 54 14.28 0.63 8.57
N CYS A 55 13.79 1.81 8.18
CA CYS A 55 12.61 2.43 8.77
C CYS A 55 11.56 2.65 7.69
N PHE A 56 10.31 2.25 7.96
CA PHE A 56 9.25 2.45 6.97
C PHE A 56 7.87 2.69 7.59
N GLU A 57 7.03 3.36 6.78
CA GLU A 57 5.59 3.44 6.94
C GLU A 57 4.90 2.99 5.66
N MET A 58 3.86 2.16 5.76
CA MET A 58 3.03 1.73 4.65
C MET A 58 1.58 1.51 5.10
N GLY A 59 0.66 1.30 4.15
CA GLY A 59 -0.66 0.78 4.48
C GLY A 59 -0.55 -0.62 5.07
N GLY A 60 -1.16 -0.85 6.24
CA GLY A 60 -1.23 -2.16 6.88
C GLY A 60 -2.61 -2.80 6.73
N MET A 61 -2.78 -4.02 7.22
CA MET A 61 -4.07 -4.71 7.21
C MET A 61 -5.18 -3.83 7.82
N GLY A 62 -6.29 -3.70 7.10
CA GLY A 62 -7.39 -2.80 7.46
C GLY A 62 -7.25 -1.37 6.93
N ASN A 63 -6.24 -1.06 6.09
CA ASN A 63 -6.10 0.24 5.47
C ASN A 63 -7.20 0.50 4.43
N VAL A 64 -7.84 1.68 4.51
CA VAL A 64 -8.91 2.16 3.62
C VAL A 64 -9.99 1.10 3.30
N PRO A 65 -10.56 0.42 4.31
CA PRO A 65 -11.38 -0.76 4.07
C PRO A 65 -12.69 -0.41 3.37
N GLU A 66 -13.31 0.72 3.70
CA GLU A 66 -14.52 1.21 3.05
C GLU A 66 -14.29 1.53 1.57
N MET A 67 -13.19 2.21 1.25
CA MET A 67 -12.82 2.56 -0.12
C MET A 67 -12.60 1.31 -0.97
N ARG A 68 -11.78 0.39 -0.45
CA ARG A 68 -11.46 -0.86 -1.13
C ARG A 68 -12.69 -1.73 -1.33
N THR A 69 -13.57 -1.81 -0.34
CA THR A 69 -14.83 -2.56 -0.44
C THR A 69 -15.75 -1.96 -1.48
N ALA A 70 -15.92 -0.63 -1.52
CA ALA A 70 -16.74 0.04 -2.52
C ALA A 70 -16.20 -0.20 -3.94
N LEU A 71 -14.89 -0.01 -4.17
CA LEU A 71 -14.23 -0.26 -5.45
C LEU A 71 -14.42 -1.71 -5.91
N LEU A 72 -14.10 -2.69 -5.06
CA LEU A 72 -14.27 -4.11 -5.37
C LEU A 72 -15.72 -4.48 -5.67
N SER A 73 -16.68 -3.93 -4.91
CA SER A 73 -18.11 -4.22 -5.08
C SER A 73 -18.65 -3.62 -6.36
N VAL A 74 -18.40 -2.33 -6.61
CA VAL A 74 -18.97 -1.63 -7.77
C VAL A 74 -18.35 -2.13 -9.06
N VAL A 75 -17.04 -2.20 -9.15
CA VAL A 75 -16.34 -2.67 -10.34
C VAL A 75 -16.52 -4.18 -10.53
N GLY A 76 -16.49 -4.94 -9.43
CA GLY A 76 -16.69 -6.39 -9.47
C GLY A 76 -18.07 -6.82 -10.02
N ARG A 77 -19.11 -6.00 -9.86
CA ARG A 77 -20.42 -6.27 -10.51
C ARG A 77 -20.36 -6.12 -12.03
N ARG A 78 -19.42 -5.34 -12.58
CA ARG A 78 -19.27 -5.11 -14.04
C ARG A 78 -18.37 -6.14 -14.71
N ILE A 79 -17.23 -6.43 -14.07
CA ILE A 79 -16.20 -7.26 -14.69
C ILE A 79 -15.98 -8.62 -14.03
N GLY A 80 -16.71 -8.91 -12.95
CA GLY A 80 -16.50 -10.08 -12.10
C GLY A 80 -15.54 -9.78 -10.93
N LEU A 81 -15.85 -10.33 -9.76
CA LEU A 81 -15.10 -10.06 -8.51
C LEU A 81 -13.64 -10.52 -8.59
N GLU A 82 -13.36 -11.64 -9.24
CA GLU A 82 -11.99 -12.14 -9.40
C GLU A 82 -11.11 -11.16 -10.19
N LYS A 83 -11.61 -10.66 -11.32
CA LYS A 83 -10.90 -9.63 -12.09
C LYS A 83 -10.69 -8.35 -11.29
N ALA A 84 -11.69 -7.93 -10.51
CA ALA A 84 -11.55 -6.75 -9.65
C ALA A 84 -10.48 -6.95 -8.57
N ARG A 85 -10.31 -8.17 -8.04
CA ARG A 85 -9.22 -8.51 -7.10
C ARG A 85 -7.84 -8.52 -7.78
N GLU A 86 -7.77 -8.98 -9.02
CA GLU A 86 -6.51 -9.00 -9.79
C GLU A 86 -5.95 -7.59 -10.03
N VAL A 87 -6.82 -6.60 -10.17
CA VAL A 87 -6.43 -5.21 -10.41
C VAL A 87 -6.33 -4.37 -9.14
N ASP A 88 -6.65 -4.93 -7.98
CA ASP A 88 -6.41 -4.27 -6.70
C ASP A 88 -4.91 -3.97 -6.54
N PRO A 89 -4.51 -2.69 -6.50
CA PRO A 89 -3.10 -2.34 -6.61
C PRO A 89 -2.32 -2.43 -5.29
N TRP A 90 -2.99 -2.85 -4.20
CA TRP A 90 -2.40 -2.77 -2.87
C TRP A 90 -2.17 -4.12 -2.22
N PHE A 91 -1.07 -4.18 -1.47
CA PHE A 91 -0.80 -5.23 -0.51
C PHE A 91 -0.67 -4.63 0.89
N PHE A 92 -1.55 -5.03 1.81
CA PHE A 92 -1.60 -4.51 3.17
C PHE A 92 -1.31 -5.62 4.18
N PRO A 93 -0.04 -5.86 4.53
CA PRO A 93 0.34 -6.87 5.52
C PRO A 93 -0.01 -6.43 6.95
N ASP A 94 -0.06 -7.41 7.84
CA ASP A 94 -0.08 -7.21 9.28
C ASP A 94 1.33 -7.31 9.90
N GLU A 95 1.41 -7.15 11.20
CA GLU A 95 2.66 -7.21 11.97
C GLU A 95 3.28 -8.60 11.93
N VAL A 96 2.47 -9.66 11.97
CA VAL A 96 2.91 -11.05 11.98
C VAL A 96 3.59 -11.41 10.65
N TRP A 97 2.93 -11.07 9.54
CA TRP A 97 3.49 -11.29 8.21
C TRP A 97 4.81 -10.53 8.02
N MET A 98 4.86 -9.27 8.45
CA MET A 98 6.05 -8.43 8.28
C MET A 98 7.22 -8.94 9.15
N THR A 99 6.94 -9.34 10.38
CA THR A 99 7.95 -9.93 11.27
C THR A 99 8.53 -11.19 10.65
N LYS A 100 7.68 -12.11 10.21
CA LYS A 100 8.11 -13.35 9.55
C LYS A 100 8.94 -13.07 8.30
N MET A 101 8.52 -12.11 7.47
CA MET A 101 9.23 -11.74 6.26
C MET A 101 10.65 -11.24 6.57
N LEU A 102 10.80 -10.34 7.53
CA LEU A 102 12.08 -9.71 7.84
C LEU A 102 13.03 -10.62 8.66
N GLU A 103 12.50 -11.30 9.68
CA GLU A 103 13.35 -12.03 10.61
C GLU A 103 13.58 -13.49 10.19
N GLU A 104 12.59 -14.13 9.48
CA GLU A 104 12.68 -15.55 9.14
C GLU A 104 12.87 -15.77 7.64
N THR A 105 11.96 -15.26 6.78
CA THR A 105 11.94 -15.59 5.33
C THR A 105 13.16 -15.00 4.61
N VAL A 106 13.39 -13.72 4.75
CA VAL A 106 14.59 -13.04 4.22
C VAL A 106 15.74 -13.19 5.20
N GLY A 107 15.45 -13.07 6.49
CA GLY A 107 16.41 -13.11 7.57
C GLY A 107 17.40 -11.94 7.57
N GLY A 108 18.26 -11.88 8.58
CA GLY A 108 19.29 -10.84 8.70
C GLY A 108 18.74 -9.47 9.09
N PHE A 109 17.52 -9.40 9.58
CA PHE A 109 16.94 -8.25 10.26
C PHE A 109 16.49 -8.63 11.67
N LYS A 110 16.56 -7.66 12.57
CA LYS A 110 15.93 -7.68 13.88
C LYS A 110 14.95 -6.53 13.98
N LEU A 111 13.68 -6.82 14.21
CA LEU A 111 12.67 -5.80 14.47
C LEU A 111 12.88 -5.18 15.84
N GLU A 112 13.11 -3.85 15.89
CA GLU A 112 13.18 -3.07 17.12
C GLU A 112 11.82 -2.51 17.52
N ARG A 113 10.99 -2.20 16.52
CA ARG A 113 9.61 -1.73 16.69
C ARG A 113 8.78 -2.12 15.49
N ILE A 114 7.56 -2.56 15.75
CA ILE A 114 6.51 -2.70 14.74
C ILE A 114 5.17 -2.39 15.38
N GLU A 115 4.37 -1.59 14.69
CA GLU A 115 3.04 -1.21 15.16
C GLU A 115 2.11 -0.92 13.99
N ARG A 116 0.83 -1.20 14.17
CA ARG A 116 -0.23 -0.80 13.26
C ARG A 116 -1.12 0.23 13.95
N GLN A 117 -1.26 1.40 13.32
CA GLN A 117 -1.98 2.52 13.88
C GLN A 117 -3.14 2.93 12.98
N TYR A 118 -4.33 3.03 13.56
CA TYR A 118 -5.47 3.69 12.93
C TYR A 118 -5.22 5.19 12.87
N ARG A 119 -5.36 5.76 11.66
CA ARG A 119 -5.06 7.15 11.38
C ARG A 119 -6.13 7.76 10.47
N PRO A 120 -7.33 8.09 11.00
CA PRO A 120 -8.32 8.80 10.22
C PRO A 120 -7.75 10.15 9.78
N THR A 121 -7.89 10.46 8.50
CA THR A 121 -7.31 11.66 7.91
C THR A 121 -8.41 12.39 7.14
N LYS A 122 -8.53 13.69 7.36
CA LYS A 122 -9.44 14.51 6.58
C LYS A 122 -8.97 14.54 5.12
N ALA A 123 -9.90 14.32 4.19
CA ALA A 123 -9.58 14.37 2.78
C ALA A 123 -9.16 15.79 2.37
N ASP A 124 -8.24 15.86 1.41
CA ASP A 124 -7.77 17.11 0.84
C ASP A 124 -8.85 17.81 -0.01
N VAL A 125 -8.47 18.90 -0.66
CA VAL A 125 -9.33 19.62 -1.60
C VAL A 125 -9.86 18.66 -2.68
N GLY A 126 -11.19 18.64 -2.84
CA GLY A 126 -11.89 17.70 -3.73
C GLY A 126 -12.41 16.44 -3.03
N GLY A 127 -12.15 16.29 -1.71
CA GLY A 127 -12.78 15.27 -0.87
C GLY A 127 -12.59 13.83 -1.34
N ILE A 128 -13.58 13.01 -1.07
CA ILE A 128 -13.61 11.59 -1.48
C ILE A 128 -13.56 11.43 -3.00
N GLU A 129 -14.17 12.34 -3.74
CA GLU A 129 -14.22 12.24 -5.21
C GLU A 129 -12.82 12.28 -5.80
N SER A 130 -11.98 13.24 -5.40
CA SER A 130 -10.59 13.31 -5.86
C SER A 130 -9.78 12.07 -5.45
N TRP A 131 -10.00 11.54 -4.25
CA TRP A 131 -9.34 10.31 -3.81
C TRP A 131 -9.76 9.10 -4.65
N VAL A 132 -11.06 8.95 -4.91
CA VAL A 132 -11.61 7.85 -5.71
C VAL A 132 -11.09 7.89 -7.15
N THR A 133 -11.12 9.06 -7.79
CA THR A 133 -10.59 9.24 -9.15
C THR A 133 -9.12 8.87 -9.24
N LEU A 134 -8.30 9.31 -8.28
CA LEU A 134 -6.86 9.05 -8.29
C LEU A 134 -6.52 7.62 -7.93
N MET A 135 -7.02 7.13 -6.79
CA MET A 135 -6.62 5.85 -6.22
C MET A 135 -7.41 4.67 -6.78
N GLY A 136 -8.63 4.92 -7.27
CA GLY A 136 -9.47 3.92 -7.93
C GLY A 136 -9.16 3.71 -9.40
N LYS A 137 -8.25 4.51 -9.98
CA LYS A 137 -7.98 4.50 -11.43
C LYS A 137 -7.75 3.10 -12.01
N GLN A 138 -6.95 2.26 -11.37
CA GLN A 138 -6.66 0.91 -11.86
C GLN A 138 -7.89 0.02 -11.92
N PHE A 139 -8.83 0.20 -11.01
CA PHE A 139 -10.12 -0.49 -11.05
C PHE A 139 -10.97 0.01 -12.22
N PHE A 140 -11.11 1.32 -12.37
CA PHE A 140 -11.96 1.92 -13.40
C PHE A 140 -11.44 1.69 -14.81
N ASP A 141 -10.12 1.67 -15.01
CA ASP A 141 -9.50 1.39 -16.32
C ASP A 141 -9.84 0.00 -16.87
N THR A 142 -10.33 -0.92 -16.03
CA THR A 142 -10.79 -2.24 -16.48
C THR A 142 -12.20 -2.23 -17.08
N VAL A 143 -12.96 -1.17 -16.85
CA VAL A 143 -14.27 -0.97 -17.45
C VAL A 143 -14.06 -0.30 -18.81
N SER A 144 -14.25 -1.04 -19.89
CA SER A 144 -13.91 -0.59 -21.25
C SER A 144 -14.80 0.54 -21.76
N ASP A 145 -16.09 0.50 -21.44
CA ASP A 145 -17.03 1.54 -21.81
C ASP A 145 -16.86 2.79 -20.96
N LYS A 146 -16.77 3.95 -21.61
CA LYS A 146 -16.49 5.22 -20.94
C LYS A 146 -17.65 5.68 -20.05
N GLU A 147 -18.89 5.58 -20.54
CA GLU A 147 -20.07 6.04 -19.79
C GLU A 147 -20.30 5.14 -18.56
N GLU A 148 -20.09 3.84 -18.74
CA GLU A 148 -20.16 2.88 -17.62
C GLU A 148 -19.06 3.12 -16.59
N ARG A 149 -17.85 3.49 -17.03
CA ARG A 149 -16.74 3.87 -16.14
C ARG A 149 -17.08 5.09 -15.28
N GLU A 150 -17.62 6.14 -15.90
CA GLU A 150 -18.06 7.34 -15.19
C GLU A 150 -19.22 7.03 -14.23
N THR A 151 -20.09 6.11 -14.60
CA THR A 151 -21.18 5.62 -13.75
C THR A 151 -20.63 4.86 -12.54
N CYS A 152 -19.64 3.98 -12.73
CA CYS A 152 -18.95 3.28 -11.65
C CYS A 152 -18.31 4.25 -10.67
N GLU A 153 -17.60 5.25 -11.16
CA GLU A 153 -16.92 6.24 -10.32
C GLU A 153 -17.92 7.01 -9.45
N LYS A 154 -19.03 7.47 -10.04
CA LYS A 154 -20.11 8.15 -9.30
C LYS A 154 -20.74 7.23 -8.25
N GLU A 155 -21.01 5.98 -8.59
CA GLU A 155 -21.59 5.01 -7.65
C GLU A 155 -20.68 4.74 -6.46
N VAL A 156 -19.36 4.60 -6.68
CA VAL A 156 -18.38 4.47 -5.60
C VAL A 156 -18.40 5.71 -4.70
N CYS A 157 -18.41 6.90 -5.28
CA CYS A 157 -18.45 8.15 -4.51
C CYS A 157 -19.72 8.28 -3.65
N GLU A 158 -20.88 7.93 -4.21
CA GLU A 158 -22.15 7.98 -3.48
C GLU A 158 -22.20 7.03 -2.28
N LEU A 159 -21.72 5.79 -2.48
CA LEU A 159 -21.59 4.82 -1.38
C LEU A 159 -20.68 5.35 -0.26
N LEU A 160 -19.57 5.95 -0.63
CA LEU A 160 -18.57 6.44 0.32
C LEU A 160 -19.03 7.70 1.08
N LYS A 161 -19.82 8.58 0.46
CA LYS A 161 -20.36 9.78 1.13
C LYS A 161 -21.09 9.43 2.43
N THR A 162 -21.79 8.31 2.45
CA THR A 162 -22.53 7.87 3.65
C THR A 162 -21.63 7.51 4.83
N VAL A 163 -20.45 6.94 4.57
CA VAL A 163 -19.56 6.42 5.63
C VAL A 163 -18.34 7.31 5.90
N SER A 164 -17.99 8.17 4.96
CA SER A 164 -16.83 9.06 5.06
C SER A 164 -17.20 10.48 5.42
N GLY A 165 -18.44 10.91 5.18
CA GLY A 165 -18.91 12.25 5.52
C GLY A 165 -19.03 12.45 7.03
N SER A 166 -18.44 13.54 7.55
CA SER A 166 -18.54 13.91 8.95
C SER A 166 -19.73 14.84 9.19
N PRO A 167 -20.53 14.65 10.26
CA PRO A 167 -21.56 15.59 10.68
C PRO A 167 -21.03 17.02 10.89
N GLY A 168 -19.76 17.16 11.26
CA GLY A 168 -19.06 18.43 11.40
C GLY A 168 -18.53 19.02 10.09
N GLY A 169 -18.78 18.34 8.96
CA GLY A 169 -18.34 18.71 7.62
C GLY A 169 -16.99 18.12 7.21
N GLY A 170 -16.89 17.89 5.90
CA GLY A 170 -15.73 17.27 5.26
C GLY A 170 -15.75 15.75 5.28
N ASP A 171 -14.92 15.18 4.44
CA ASP A 171 -14.78 13.75 4.28
C ASP A 171 -13.56 13.24 5.05
N TRP A 172 -13.64 12.01 5.56
CA TRP A 172 -12.56 11.36 6.27
C TRP A 172 -12.22 10.02 5.63
N ILE A 173 -10.92 9.73 5.56
CA ILE A 173 -10.38 8.50 5.02
C ILE A 173 -9.76 7.71 6.17
N ASN A 174 -10.19 6.47 6.33
CA ASN A 174 -9.75 5.61 7.43
C ASN A 174 -8.47 4.86 7.05
N TYR A 175 -7.33 5.53 7.19
CA TYR A 175 -6.04 4.89 7.01
C TYR A 175 -5.67 4.03 8.21
N VAL A 176 -5.02 2.89 7.91
CA VAL A 176 -4.28 2.10 8.88
C VAL A 176 -2.83 2.03 8.41
N ARG A 177 -1.92 2.50 9.24
CA ARG A 177 -0.49 2.57 8.91
C ARG A 177 0.30 1.53 9.69
N LEU A 178 1.01 0.67 8.95
CA LEU A 178 2.02 -0.23 9.50
C LEU A 178 3.36 0.50 9.48
N ARG A 179 3.96 0.65 10.66
CA ARG A 179 5.25 1.30 10.87
C ARG A 179 6.22 0.33 11.50
N ALA A 180 7.45 0.32 11.02
CA ALA A 180 8.47 -0.50 11.63
C ALA A 180 9.86 0.14 11.57
N VAL A 181 10.68 -0.27 12.53
CA VAL A 181 12.12 -0.04 12.56
C VAL A 181 12.78 -1.40 12.69
N ALA A 182 13.61 -1.77 11.73
CA ALA A 182 14.36 -3.01 11.70
C ALA A 182 15.86 -2.71 11.58
N ARG A 183 16.67 -3.46 12.29
CA ARG A 183 18.13 -3.37 12.24
C ARG A 183 18.69 -4.57 11.51
N LYS A 184 19.66 -4.34 10.60
CA LYS A 184 20.43 -5.42 10.00
C LYS A 184 21.35 -6.05 11.04
N VAL A 185 21.27 -7.38 11.19
CA VAL A 185 22.09 -8.20 12.10
C VAL A 185 23.04 -9.09 11.34
#